data_34daef73f05520805cc7eee8a3ba476d
#
_entry.id   34daef73f05520805cc7eee8a3ba476d
#
_cell.length_a   1.000
_cell.length_b   1.000
_cell.length_c   1.000
_cell.angle_alpha   90.00
_cell.angle_beta   90.00
_cell.angle_gamma   90.00
#
_symmetry.space_group_name_H-M   'P 1'
#
loop_
_entity.id
_entity.type
_entity.pdbx_description
1 polymer ?
#
loop_
_entity_poly.entity_id
_entity_poly.type
_entity_poly.pdbx_seq_one_letter_code
_entity_poly.pdbx_strand_id
1 'polypeptide(L)'
;MASNWVACNTLNQKLFFKIDIKVTGLEQLSMREWYLVLANHQSWVDIVILQRVLHNKIPFLKFFLKKELLYVPILGMAWWALDFPFMKRHSQAFLKKNPHLKGDDIKTTRKACEKFKHKPVSVMSFIEGTRFSQAKHDKQKSPF
;
A
#
# COMPACT_ATOMS: atom_id res chain seq x y z
N MET A 1 -7.48 -16.10 5.35
CA MET A 1 -7.39 -15.86 3.88
C MET A 1 -6.16 -15.02 3.51
N ALA A 2 -6.03 -13.77 3.99
CA ALA A 2 -4.90 -12.90 3.63
C ALA A 2 -3.53 -13.51 3.95
N SER A 3 -3.37 -14.12 5.13
CA SER A 3 -2.13 -14.78 5.54
C SER A 3 -1.73 -15.93 4.60
N ASN A 4 -2.68 -16.74 4.17
CA ASN A 4 -2.42 -17.84 3.23
C ASN A 4 -1.99 -17.33 1.85
N TRP A 5 -2.58 -16.22 1.40
CA TRP A 5 -2.18 -15.58 0.14
C TRP A 5 -0.74 -15.07 0.20
N VAL A 6 -0.35 -14.41 1.30
CA VAL A 6 1.05 -13.98 1.50
C VAL A 6 1.99 -15.17 1.59
N ALA A 7 1.61 -16.24 2.29
CA ALA A 7 2.41 -17.45 2.40
C ALA A 7 2.63 -18.12 1.03
N CYS A 8 1.59 -18.21 0.21
CA CYS A 8 1.68 -18.76 -1.14
C CYS A 8 2.59 -17.91 -2.04
N ASN A 9 2.45 -16.59 -2.01
CA ASN A 9 3.35 -15.69 -2.75
C ASN A 9 4.80 -15.79 -2.26
N THR A 10 5.00 -15.96 -0.96
CA THR A 10 6.35 -16.14 -0.38
C THR A 10 6.98 -17.44 -0.87
N LEU A 11 6.20 -18.52 -0.94
CA LEU A 11 6.67 -19.79 -1.48
C LEU A 11 7.06 -19.67 -2.95
N ASN A 12 6.20 -19.06 -3.77
CA ASN A 12 6.48 -18.80 -5.18
C ASN A 12 7.76 -17.96 -5.36
N GLN A 13 7.93 -16.89 -4.55
CA GLN A 13 9.16 -16.10 -4.60
C GLN A 13 10.41 -16.92 -4.26
N LYS A 14 10.34 -17.80 -3.27
CA LYS A 14 11.47 -18.68 -2.90
C LYS A 14 11.81 -19.71 -3.97
N LEU A 15 10.79 -20.22 -4.66
CA LEU A 15 10.97 -21.25 -5.69
C LEU A 15 11.48 -20.69 -7.00
N PHE A 16 10.97 -19.55 -7.43
CA PHE A 16 11.23 -19.01 -8.77
C PHE A 16 12.23 -17.85 -8.81
N PHE A 17 12.49 -17.20 -7.66
CA PHE A 17 13.35 -16.02 -7.61
C PHE A 17 14.37 -16.15 -6.48
N LYS A 18 15.66 -16.04 -6.83
CA LYS A 18 16.75 -15.90 -5.86
C LYS A 18 16.81 -14.43 -5.41
N ILE A 19 15.96 -14.07 -4.43
CA ILE A 19 15.95 -12.73 -3.86
C ILE A 19 16.64 -12.80 -2.50
N ASP A 20 17.77 -12.12 -2.38
CA ASP A 20 18.44 -11.91 -1.10
C ASP A 20 17.84 -10.65 -0.42
N ILE A 21 17.25 -10.83 0.75
CA ILE A 21 16.60 -9.76 1.50
C ILE A 21 17.33 -9.59 2.83
N LYS A 22 18.03 -8.47 2.96
CA LYS A 22 18.63 -8.07 4.24
C LYS A 22 17.60 -7.29 5.05
N VAL A 23 17.29 -7.77 6.24
CA VAL A 23 16.28 -7.16 7.11
C VAL A 23 16.88 -6.97 8.49
N THR A 24 16.63 -5.80 9.08
CA THR A 24 17.04 -5.44 10.43
C THR A 24 15.89 -4.74 11.15
N GLY A 25 15.84 -4.80 12.50
CA GLY A 25 14.93 -4.01 13.31
C GLY A 25 13.49 -4.53 13.38
N LEU A 26 13.27 -5.85 13.20
CA LEU A 26 11.93 -6.45 13.31
C LEU A 26 11.57 -6.94 14.71
N GLU A 27 12.48 -6.83 15.66
CA GLU A 27 12.41 -7.51 16.97
C GLU A 27 11.31 -6.94 17.86
N GLN A 28 10.98 -5.64 17.69
CA GLN A 28 10.00 -4.94 18.52
C GLN A 28 8.61 -4.87 17.89
N LEU A 29 8.40 -5.52 16.73
CA LEU A 29 7.12 -5.49 16.04
C LEU A 29 6.12 -6.45 16.68
N SER A 30 4.84 -6.05 16.71
CA SER A 30 3.75 -6.81 17.32
C SER A 30 2.52 -6.87 16.42
N MET A 31 1.84 -8.02 16.41
CA MET A 31 0.56 -8.20 15.72
C MET A 31 -0.61 -7.45 16.39
N ARG A 32 -0.39 -6.86 17.56
CA ARG A 32 -1.43 -6.19 18.35
C ARG A 32 -1.39 -4.67 18.26
N GLU A 33 -0.43 -4.14 17.47
CA GLU A 33 -0.19 -2.70 17.33
C GLU A 33 -0.66 -2.19 15.97
N TRP A 34 -0.82 -0.87 15.86
CA TRP A 34 -1.11 -0.16 14.62
C TRP A 34 0.18 0.38 14.01
N TYR A 35 0.33 0.21 12.71
CA TYR A 35 1.53 0.67 12.01
C TYR A 35 1.19 1.54 10.80
N LEU A 36 1.95 2.61 10.65
CA LEU A 36 2.10 3.32 9.40
C LEU A 36 3.45 2.96 8.80
N VAL A 37 3.44 2.17 7.76
CA VAL A 37 4.64 1.75 7.04
C VAL A 37 4.90 2.72 5.90
N LEU A 38 6.03 3.40 5.94
CA LEU A 38 6.47 4.30 4.90
C LEU A 38 7.61 3.65 4.13
N ALA A 39 7.53 3.66 2.81
CA ALA A 39 8.54 3.06 1.95
C ALA A 39 8.73 3.87 0.66
N ASN A 40 9.91 3.76 0.08
CA ASN A 40 10.17 4.22 -1.27
C ASN A 40 9.54 3.25 -2.28
N HIS A 41 9.21 3.73 -3.47
CA HIS A 41 8.54 2.92 -4.48
C HIS A 41 9.36 2.84 -5.77
N GLN A 42 10.12 1.77 -5.91
CA GLN A 42 10.93 1.53 -7.10
C GLN A 42 10.23 0.56 -8.08
N SER A 43 9.59 -0.48 -7.55
CA SER A 43 9.04 -1.56 -8.36
C SER A 43 7.72 -2.10 -7.80
N TRP A 44 6.96 -2.80 -8.63
CA TRP A 44 5.80 -3.59 -8.17
C TRP A 44 6.19 -4.69 -7.17
N VAL A 45 7.43 -5.15 -7.24
CA VAL A 45 7.98 -6.18 -6.37
C VAL A 45 8.07 -5.71 -4.92
N ASP A 46 8.20 -4.38 -4.69
CA ASP A 46 8.28 -3.79 -3.34
C ASP A 46 7.09 -4.21 -2.47
N ILE A 47 5.88 -4.22 -3.04
CA ILE A 47 4.66 -4.60 -2.33
C ILE A 47 4.75 -6.05 -1.83
N VAL A 48 5.19 -6.94 -2.69
CA VAL A 48 5.23 -8.38 -2.41
C VAL A 48 6.35 -8.73 -1.44
N ILE A 49 7.49 -8.02 -1.55
CA ILE A 49 8.61 -8.17 -0.61
C ILE A 49 8.23 -7.64 0.77
N LEU A 50 7.64 -6.45 0.85
CA LEU A 50 7.20 -5.89 2.13
C LEU A 50 6.16 -6.77 2.82
N GLN A 51 5.20 -7.32 2.06
CA GLN A 51 4.26 -8.28 2.61
C GLN A 51 4.95 -9.54 3.13
N ARG A 52 5.96 -10.05 2.43
CA ARG A 52 6.74 -11.22 2.86
C ARG A 52 7.54 -10.95 4.14
N VAL A 53 8.24 -9.81 4.19
CA VAL A 53 9.12 -9.44 5.32
C VAL A 53 8.31 -9.18 6.58
N LEU A 54 7.17 -8.51 6.45
CA LEU A 54 6.33 -8.09 7.57
C LEU A 54 5.25 -9.13 7.94
N HIS A 55 5.17 -10.24 7.19
CA HIS A 55 4.21 -11.31 7.45
C HIS A 55 4.38 -11.88 8.85
N ASN A 56 3.30 -11.95 9.61
CA ASN A 56 3.25 -12.41 11.00
C ASN A 56 4.12 -11.59 11.98
N LYS A 57 4.64 -10.45 11.57
CA LYS A 57 5.34 -9.51 12.46
C LYS A 57 4.43 -8.36 12.86
N ILE A 58 3.62 -7.87 11.90
CA ILE A 58 2.62 -6.83 12.10
C ILE A 58 1.27 -7.30 11.53
N PRO A 59 0.15 -6.63 11.85
CA PRO A 59 -1.13 -6.86 11.21
C PRO A 59 -1.01 -6.79 9.69
N PHE A 60 -1.92 -7.48 8.98
CA PHE A 60 -1.89 -7.55 7.53
C PHE A 60 -1.76 -6.17 6.89
N LEU A 61 -0.72 -6.02 6.06
CA LEU A 61 -0.35 -4.76 5.43
C LEU A 61 -1.38 -4.37 4.37
N LYS A 62 -2.07 -3.25 4.58
CA LYS A 62 -3.03 -2.67 3.65
C LYS A 62 -2.42 -1.44 2.99
N PHE A 63 -2.80 -1.19 1.75
CA PHE A 63 -2.43 0.02 1.02
C PHE A 63 -3.65 0.65 0.39
N PHE A 64 -3.55 1.94 0.12
CA PHE A 64 -4.62 2.67 -0.53
C PHE A 64 -4.71 2.33 -2.01
N LEU A 65 -5.86 1.83 -2.42
CA LEU A 65 -6.14 1.45 -3.79
C LEU A 65 -6.95 2.53 -4.50
N LYS A 66 -6.73 2.70 -5.79
CA LYS A 66 -7.60 3.53 -6.62
C LYS A 66 -8.99 2.90 -6.67
N LYS A 67 -10.05 3.73 -6.62
CA LYS A 67 -11.44 3.24 -6.63
C LYS A 67 -11.76 2.41 -7.88
N GLU A 68 -11.14 2.73 -9.00
CA GLU A 68 -11.33 2.03 -10.27
C GLU A 68 -10.89 0.55 -10.20
N LEU A 69 -9.96 0.23 -9.31
CA LEU A 69 -9.49 -1.14 -9.11
C LEU A 69 -10.54 -2.06 -8.48
N LEU A 70 -11.60 -1.49 -7.88
CA LEU A 70 -12.74 -2.27 -7.39
C LEU A 70 -13.46 -3.03 -8.50
N TYR A 71 -13.42 -2.51 -9.72
CA TYR A 71 -14.09 -3.09 -10.89
C TYR A 71 -13.24 -4.14 -11.62
N VAL A 72 -12.00 -4.39 -11.18
CA VAL A 72 -11.19 -5.46 -11.73
C VAL A 72 -11.77 -6.81 -11.29
N PRO A 73 -12.18 -7.68 -12.22
CA PRO A 73 -12.77 -8.98 -11.88
C PRO A 73 -11.86 -9.77 -10.92
N ILE A 74 -12.47 -10.49 -9.98
CA ILE A 74 -11.82 -11.33 -8.97
C ILE A 74 -10.96 -10.50 -7.99
N LEU A 75 -10.01 -9.69 -8.48
CA LEU A 75 -9.09 -8.90 -7.63
C LEU A 75 -9.83 -7.80 -6.87
N GLY A 76 -10.76 -7.09 -7.51
CA GLY A 76 -11.55 -6.06 -6.86
C GLY A 76 -12.37 -6.61 -5.69
N MET A 77 -13.01 -7.77 -5.88
CA MET A 77 -13.74 -8.47 -4.81
C MET A 77 -12.80 -8.93 -3.70
N ALA A 78 -11.62 -9.45 -4.04
CA ALA A 78 -10.64 -9.89 -3.06
C ALA A 78 -10.16 -8.72 -2.19
N TRP A 79 -9.83 -7.58 -2.78
CA TRP A 79 -9.42 -6.39 -2.02
C TRP A 79 -10.55 -5.82 -1.17
N TRP A 80 -11.78 -5.83 -1.69
CA TRP A 80 -12.96 -5.43 -0.93
C TRP A 80 -13.19 -6.35 0.28
N ALA A 81 -13.14 -7.66 0.09
CA ALA A 81 -13.29 -8.66 1.16
C ALA A 81 -12.18 -8.58 2.22
N LEU A 82 -11.00 -8.09 1.86
CA LEU A 82 -9.88 -7.87 2.76
C LEU A 82 -9.89 -6.46 3.40
N ASP A 83 -10.96 -5.68 3.20
CA ASP A 83 -11.10 -4.31 3.73
C ASP A 83 -9.97 -3.37 3.33
N PHE A 84 -9.50 -3.45 2.09
CA PHE A 84 -8.57 -2.46 1.58
C PHE A 84 -9.25 -1.09 1.44
N PRO A 85 -8.59 0.00 1.82
CA PRO A 85 -9.15 1.34 1.66
C PRO A 85 -9.07 1.78 0.19
N PHE A 86 -10.23 2.07 -0.39
CA PHE A 86 -10.31 2.62 -1.75
C PHE A 86 -10.40 4.13 -1.71
N MET A 87 -9.61 4.80 -2.54
CA MET A 87 -9.55 6.26 -2.65
C MET A 87 -9.92 6.72 -4.05
N LYS A 88 -10.65 7.83 -4.13
CA LYS A 88 -10.75 8.62 -5.35
C LYS A 88 -9.54 9.55 -5.42
N ARG A 89 -8.71 9.41 -6.43
CA ARG A 89 -7.63 10.35 -6.69
C ARG A 89 -7.99 11.21 -7.89
N HIS A 90 -8.20 12.49 -7.64
CA HIS A 90 -8.41 13.46 -8.69
C HIS A 90 -7.07 13.99 -9.20
N SER A 91 -6.91 14.14 -10.51
CA SER A 91 -5.71 14.76 -11.07
C SER A 91 -5.69 16.26 -10.72
N GLN A 92 -4.50 16.85 -10.65
CA GLN A 92 -4.35 18.30 -10.40
C GLN A 92 -5.10 19.14 -11.45
N ALA A 93 -5.09 18.70 -12.69
CA ALA A 93 -5.82 19.37 -13.76
C ALA A 93 -7.35 19.32 -13.54
N PHE A 94 -7.87 18.20 -13.04
CA PHE A 94 -9.28 18.05 -12.70
C PHE A 94 -9.67 18.92 -11.48
N LEU A 95 -8.82 18.97 -10.44
CA LEU A 95 -9.05 19.79 -9.25
C LEU A 95 -8.99 21.29 -9.55
N LYS A 96 -8.17 21.73 -10.52
CA LYS A 96 -8.19 23.13 -10.99
C LYS A 96 -9.52 23.51 -11.64
N LYS A 97 -10.15 22.57 -12.36
CA LYS A 97 -11.48 22.78 -12.96
C LYS A 97 -12.63 22.64 -11.97
N ASN A 98 -12.42 21.89 -10.88
CA ASN A 98 -13.44 21.59 -9.86
C ASN A 98 -12.90 21.85 -8.45
N PRO A 99 -12.69 23.10 -8.04
CA PRO A 99 -12.07 23.45 -6.75
C PRO A 99 -12.86 22.95 -5.54
N HIS A 100 -14.17 22.78 -5.66
CA HIS A 100 -15.05 22.27 -4.60
C HIS A 100 -14.80 20.83 -4.20
N LEU A 101 -14.10 20.05 -5.07
CA LEU A 101 -13.71 18.67 -4.77
C LEU A 101 -12.34 18.54 -4.10
N LYS A 102 -11.68 19.68 -3.86
CA LYS A 102 -10.41 19.70 -3.14
C LYS A 102 -10.62 19.26 -1.68
N GLY A 103 -9.99 18.17 -1.30
CA GLY A 103 -10.11 17.57 0.03
C GLY A 103 -11.16 16.45 0.17
N ASP A 104 -11.88 16.12 -0.89
CA ASP A 104 -12.84 15.01 -0.90
C ASP A 104 -12.14 13.65 -0.78
N ASP A 105 -10.93 13.56 -1.29
CA ASP A 105 -10.02 12.42 -1.11
C ASP A 105 -9.65 12.23 0.36
N ILE A 106 -9.39 13.31 1.10
CA ILE A 106 -9.08 13.28 2.54
C ILE A 106 -10.32 12.79 3.34
N LYS A 107 -11.50 13.30 3.04
CA LYS A 107 -12.75 12.87 3.69
C LYS A 107 -13.01 11.39 3.43
N THR A 108 -12.85 10.95 2.20
CA THR A 108 -13.04 9.55 1.80
C THR A 108 -12.02 8.65 2.49
N THR A 109 -10.76 9.07 2.57
CA THR A 109 -9.70 8.36 3.29
C THR A 109 -10.02 8.25 4.77
N ARG A 110 -10.42 9.35 5.41
CA ARG A 110 -10.78 9.37 6.83
C ARG A 110 -11.91 8.39 7.13
N LYS A 111 -12.97 8.38 6.31
CA LYS A 111 -14.10 7.45 6.43
C LYS A 111 -13.65 5.99 6.25
N ALA A 112 -12.78 5.72 5.29
CA ALA A 112 -12.24 4.39 5.07
C ALA A 112 -11.38 3.91 6.25
N CYS A 113 -10.66 4.83 6.91
CA CYS A 113 -9.82 4.53 8.06
C CYS A 113 -10.60 4.42 9.38
N GLU A 114 -11.86 4.83 9.47
CA GLU A 114 -12.67 4.68 10.69
C GLU A 114 -12.77 3.24 11.17
N LYS A 115 -12.85 2.30 10.25
CA LYS A 115 -12.86 0.86 10.56
C LYS A 115 -11.58 0.38 11.25
N PHE A 116 -10.47 1.09 11.06
CA PHE A 116 -9.16 0.71 11.61
C PHE A 116 -9.03 1.02 13.10
N LYS A 117 -9.97 1.77 13.69
CA LYS A 117 -9.99 2.07 15.11
C LYS A 117 -10.29 0.84 15.97
N HIS A 118 -10.98 -0.14 15.43
CA HIS A 118 -11.50 -1.28 16.20
C HIS A 118 -10.58 -2.50 16.17
N LYS A 119 -9.63 -2.56 15.25
CA LYS A 119 -8.69 -3.69 15.13
C LYS A 119 -7.32 -3.19 14.69
N PRO A 120 -6.24 -3.74 15.25
CA PRO A 120 -4.90 -3.45 14.78
C PRO A 120 -4.79 -3.65 13.27
N VAL A 121 -4.20 -2.66 12.61
CA VAL A 121 -4.00 -2.67 11.16
C VAL A 121 -2.68 -2.00 10.83
N SER A 122 -2.06 -2.48 9.78
CA SER A 122 -0.88 -1.82 9.20
C SER A 122 -1.27 -1.19 7.88
N VAL A 123 -1.02 0.10 7.74
CA VAL A 123 -1.28 0.85 6.53
C VAL A 123 0.04 1.25 5.89
N MET A 124 0.19 0.96 4.62
CA MET A 124 1.38 1.31 3.86
C MET A 124 1.13 2.50 2.94
N SER A 125 2.08 3.41 2.92
CA SER A 125 2.12 4.52 1.99
C SER A 125 3.51 4.63 1.36
N PHE A 126 3.52 4.80 0.04
CA PHE A 126 4.73 5.17 -0.67
C PHE A 126 4.89 6.68 -0.60
N ILE A 127 5.96 7.15 0.02
CA ILE A 127 6.21 8.59 0.29
C ILE A 127 6.25 9.39 -1.01
N GLU A 128 6.83 8.82 -2.05
CA GLU A 128 6.96 9.47 -3.37
C GLU A 128 5.62 9.58 -4.12
N GLY A 129 4.56 8.92 -3.66
CA GLY A 129 3.24 8.92 -4.29
C GLY A 129 3.18 8.28 -5.68
N THR A 130 4.32 7.95 -6.27
CA THR A 130 4.46 7.32 -7.60
C THR A 130 5.72 6.48 -7.63
N ARG A 131 5.77 5.50 -8.55
CA ARG A 131 7.00 4.72 -8.76
C ARG A 131 8.11 5.62 -9.29
N PHE A 132 9.32 5.33 -8.83
CA PHE A 132 10.52 5.97 -9.34
C PHE A 132 10.63 5.79 -10.87
N SER A 133 11.01 6.85 -11.54
CA SER A 133 11.52 6.79 -12.90
C SER A 133 12.48 7.96 -13.10
N GLN A 134 13.56 7.74 -13.83
CA GLN A 134 14.59 8.75 -14.09
C GLN A 134 13.99 10.04 -14.64
N ALA A 135 13.07 9.91 -15.61
CA ALA A 135 12.40 11.07 -16.22
C ALA A 135 11.57 11.90 -15.23
N LYS A 136 11.03 11.29 -14.16
CA LYS A 136 10.30 12.03 -13.11
C LYS A 136 11.26 12.67 -12.13
N HIS A 137 12.30 11.97 -11.75
CA HIS A 137 13.36 12.49 -10.90
C HIS A 137 13.97 13.75 -11.52
N ASP A 138 14.33 13.70 -12.79
CA ASP A 138 14.94 14.83 -13.50
C ASP A 138 14.01 16.04 -13.62
N LYS A 139 12.68 15.78 -13.76
CA LYS A 139 11.67 16.84 -13.78
C LYS A 139 11.44 17.50 -12.43
N GLN A 140 11.60 16.78 -11.35
CA GLN A 140 11.36 17.31 -10.00
C GLN A 140 12.51 18.18 -9.50
N LYS A 141 13.70 18.13 -10.14
CA LYS A 141 14.91 18.83 -9.69
C LYS A 141 15.14 18.70 -8.18
N SER A 142 14.74 17.56 -7.62
CA SER A 142 14.92 17.29 -6.20
C SER A 142 16.41 17.11 -5.93
N PRO A 143 16.95 17.71 -4.85
CA PRO A 143 18.36 17.53 -4.49
C PRO A 143 18.66 16.12 -3.94
N PHE A 144 17.64 15.26 -3.79
CA PHE A 144 17.77 13.89 -3.28
C PHE A 144 17.12 12.88 -4.22
#